data_75a16190c58633dc30f0ac092efda5a6
#
_entry.id   75a16190c58633dc30f0ac092efda5a6
#
_cell.length_a   1.000
_cell.length_b   1.000
_cell.length_c   1.000
_cell.angle_alpha   90.00
_cell.angle_beta   90.00
_cell.angle_gamma   90.00
#
_symmetry.space_group_name_H-M   'P 1'
#
loop_
_entity.id
_entity.type
_entity.pdbx_description
1 polymer ?
#
loop_
_entity_poly.entity_id
_entity_poly.type
_entity_poly.pdbx_seq_one_letter_code
_entity_poly.pdbx_strand_id
1 'polypeptide(L)'
;DWGLQMGLVITGLQERQPELVYFDENYAGEYPEEAPFTISELEEIYPAASAKSKEDPEYKAKAMEATFKLQSGVRGYRALWKHIINVSVNDLKKNYSKLNVEFDLWKGESDVHDIIPEMVAYMKDNGYAHLSEGALVVDVKEDTDTKEIPPCMILKSDGASLYNTTDLATIMERMKLYHPDELIYA
;
A
#
# COMPACT_ATOMS: atom_id res chain seq x y z
N ASP A 1 -1.01 2.17 -2.80
CA ASP A 1 -0.31 1.38 -3.82
C ASP A 1 0.34 0.10 -3.26
N TRP A 2 0.12 -0.21 -1.98
CA TRP A 2 0.80 -1.31 -1.29
C TRP A 2 -0.12 -2.26 -0.51
N GLY A 3 -1.35 -1.85 -0.23
CA GLY A 3 -2.32 -2.58 0.59
C GLY A 3 -3.22 -3.55 -0.19
N LEU A 4 -4.34 -3.93 0.44
CA LEU A 4 -5.34 -4.86 -0.10
C LEU A 4 -5.87 -4.45 -1.48
N GLN A 5 -5.90 -3.16 -1.80
CA GLN A 5 -6.30 -2.67 -3.12
C GLN A 5 -5.42 -3.26 -4.23
N MET A 6 -4.12 -3.43 -4.00
CA MET A 6 -3.24 -4.09 -4.97
C MET A 6 -3.55 -5.59 -5.09
N GLY A 7 -3.80 -6.25 -3.96
CA GLY A 7 -4.23 -7.64 -3.98
C GLY A 7 -5.53 -7.85 -4.75
N LEU A 8 -6.48 -6.93 -4.61
CA LEU A 8 -7.74 -6.97 -5.37
C LEU A 8 -7.51 -6.82 -6.88
N VAL A 9 -6.67 -5.86 -7.30
CA VAL A 9 -6.32 -5.68 -8.72
C VAL A 9 -5.62 -6.92 -9.28
N ILE A 10 -4.63 -7.45 -8.55
CA ILE A 10 -3.88 -8.64 -8.97
C ILE A 10 -4.81 -9.85 -9.08
N THR A 11 -5.71 -10.05 -8.12
CA THR A 11 -6.69 -11.15 -8.14
C THR A 11 -7.66 -11.01 -9.31
N GLY A 12 -8.13 -9.79 -9.60
CA GLY A 12 -8.98 -9.51 -10.74
C GLY A 12 -8.27 -9.75 -12.07
N LEU A 13 -6.99 -9.40 -12.16
CA LEU A 13 -6.16 -9.73 -13.33
C LEU A 13 -5.99 -11.25 -13.47
N GLN A 14 -5.74 -11.97 -12.40
CA GLN A 14 -5.59 -13.42 -12.41
C GLN A 14 -6.87 -14.15 -12.85
N GLU A 15 -8.04 -13.64 -12.49
CA GLU A 15 -9.32 -14.20 -12.99
C GLU A 15 -9.52 -13.97 -14.49
N ARG A 16 -9.14 -12.80 -15.00
CA ARG A 16 -9.30 -12.45 -16.43
C ARG A 16 -8.25 -13.11 -17.32
N GLN A 17 -7.03 -13.24 -16.83
CA GLN A 17 -5.85 -13.68 -17.57
C GLN A 17 -4.98 -14.64 -16.72
N PRO A 18 -5.51 -15.83 -16.37
CA PRO A 18 -4.81 -16.77 -15.49
C PRO A 18 -3.52 -17.34 -16.09
N GLU A 19 -3.36 -17.25 -17.41
CA GLU A 19 -2.21 -17.75 -18.18
C GLU A 19 -0.98 -16.82 -18.14
N LEU A 20 -1.11 -15.63 -17.54
CA LEU A 20 0.02 -14.69 -17.46
C LEU A 20 1.17 -15.29 -16.66
N VAL A 21 2.37 -15.18 -17.20
CA VAL A 21 3.62 -15.71 -16.61
C VAL A 21 3.92 -15.16 -15.19
N TYR A 22 3.29 -14.09 -14.79
CA TYR A 22 3.41 -13.49 -13.46
C TYR A 22 2.82 -14.37 -12.34
N PHE A 23 1.88 -15.28 -12.70
CA PHE A 23 1.22 -16.19 -11.77
C PHE A 23 1.86 -17.58 -11.72
N ASP A 24 2.82 -17.84 -12.59
CA ASP A 24 3.62 -19.08 -12.56
C ASP A 24 4.80 -18.89 -11.59
N GLU A 25 4.69 -19.50 -10.41
CA GLU A 25 5.75 -19.42 -9.37
C GLU A 25 7.04 -20.12 -9.79
N ASN A 26 7.02 -21.00 -10.81
CA ASN A 26 8.20 -21.68 -11.35
C ASN A 26 8.84 -20.91 -12.50
N TYR A 27 8.24 -19.80 -12.95
CA TYR A 27 8.80 -19.02 -14.03
C TYR A 27 10.11 -18.35 -13.63
N ALA A 28 11.20 -18.76 -14.31
CA ALA A 28 12.56 -18.27 -14.04
C ALA A 28 13.07 -17.27 -15.10
N GLY A 29 12.27 -17.00 -16.15
CA GLY A 29 12.63 -16.07 -17.21
C GLY A 29 12.54 -14.60 -16.81
N GLU A 30 12.84 -13.74 -17.78
CA GLU A 30 12.60 -12.29 -17.67
C GLU A 30 11.11 -12.00 -17.93
N TYR A 31 10.51 -11.13 -17.12
CA TYR A 31 9.13 -10.71 -17.33
C TYR A 31 9.04 -9.72 -18.50
N PRO A 32 7.92 -9.74 -19.27
CA PRO A 32 7.73 -8.80 -20.35
C PRO A 32 7.90 -7.34 -19.90
N GLU A 33 8.48 -6.51 -20.77
CA GLU A 33 8.64 -5.07 -20.51
C GLU A 33 7.31 -4.31 -20.64
N GLU A 34 6.42 -4.81 -21.52
CA GLU A 34 5.10 -4.21 -21.73
C GLU A 34 4.09 -4.73 -20.71
N ALA A 35 3.26 -3.81 -20.21
CA ALA A 35 2.16 -4.17 -19.32
C ALA A 35 1.13 -5.04 -20.07
N PRO A 36 0.64 -6.15 -19.45
CA PRO A 36 -0.36 -7.01 -20.08
C PRO A 36 -1.79 -6.44 -20.00
N PHE A 37 -1.94 -5.17 -19.67
CA PHE A 37 -3.21 -4.45 -19.51
C PHE A 37 -3.05 -2.95 -19.77
N THR A 38 -4.17 -2.30 -19.99
CA THR A 38 -4.30 -0.85 -20.14
C THR A 38 -4.82 -0.20 -18.86
N ILE A 39 -4.75 1.14 -18.77
CA ILE A 39 -5.35 1.87 -17.65
C ILE A 39 -6.87 1.65 -17.59
N SER A 40 -7.56 1.63 -18.73
CA SER A 40 -9.01 1.41 -18.77
C SER A 40 -9.41 0.05 -18.23
N GLU A 41 -8.61 -0.98 -18.48
CA GLU A 41 -8.84 -2.32 -17.88
C GLU A 41 -8.64 -2.30 -16.36
N LEU A 42 -7.65 -1.58 -15.84
CA LEU A 42 -7.45 -1.43 -14.39
C LEU A 42 -8.62 -0.68 -13.74
N GLU A 43 -9.15 0.35 -14.40
CA GLU A 43 -10.33 1.12 -13.95
C GLU A 43 -11.59 0.27 -13.86
N GLU A 44 -11.72 -0.77 -14.68
CA GLU A 44 -12.81 -1.74 -14.59
C GLU A 44 -12.54 -2.83 -13.53
N ILE A 45 -11.30 -3.32 -13.44
CA ILE A 45 -10.93 -4.45 -12.58
C ILE A 45 -11.10 -4.10 -11.11
N TYR A 46 -10.58 -2.96 -10.67
CA TYR A 46 -10.58 -2.63 -9.25
C TYR A 46 -11.97 -2.48 -8.65
N PRO A 47 -12.92 -1.73 -9.22
CA PRO A 47 -14.29 -1.64 -8.68
C PRO A 47 -15.00 -2.99 -8.66
N ALA A 48 -14.83 -3.80 -9.72
CA ALA A 48 -15.42 -5.12 -9.81
C ALA A 48 -14.87 -6.07 -8.73
N ALA A 49 -13.54 -6.12 -8.57
CA ALA A 49 -12.88 -6.94 -7.55
C ALA A 49 -13.24 -6.47 -6.13
N SER A 50 -13.33 -5.14 -5.91
CA SER A 50 -13.74 -4.57 -4.63
C SER A 50 -15.18 -4.94 -4.27
N ALA A 51 -16.12 -4.85 -5.22
CA ALA A 51 -17.51 -5.24 -5.01
C ALA A 51 -17.60 -6.75 -4.68
N LYS A 52 -16.95 -7.59 -5.50
CA LYS A 52 -16.93 -9.04 -5.31
C LYS A 52 -16.36 -9.45 -3.95
N SER A 53 -15.30 -8.80 -3.49
CA SER A 53 -14.67 -9.10 -2.20
C SER A 53 -15.55 -8.81 -0.98
N LYS A 54 -16.59 -7.99 -1.13
CA LYS A 54 -17.55 -7.69 -0.06
C LYS A 54 -18.63 -8.76 0.08
N GLU A 55 -18.91 -9.45 -1.01
CA GLU A 55 -19.97 -10.47 -1.11
C GLU A 55 -19.41 -11.89 -1.00
N ASP A 56 -18.14 -12.09 -1.42
CA ASP A 56 -17.47 -13.39 -1.47
C ASP A 56 -16.24 -13.42 -0.56
N PRO A 57 -16.33 -14.06 0.63
CA PRO A 57 -15.21 -14.21 1.55
C PRO A 57 -14.02 -14.99 0.98
N GLU A 58 -14.25 -15.96 0.07
CA GLU A 58 -13.16 -16.71 -0.55
C GLU A 58 -12.39 -15.83 -1.53
N TYR A 59 -13.09 -14.99 -2.28
CA TYR A 59 -12.45 -14.00 -3.14
C TYR A 59 -11.62 -12.99 -2.35
N LYS A 60 -12.16 -12.51 -1.22
CA LYS A 60 -11.42 -11.63 -0.32
C LYS A 60 -10.16 -12.31 0.23
N ALA A 61 -10.24 -13.58 0.61
CA ALA A 61 -9.08 -14.34 1.08
C ALA A 61 -8.00 -14.46 0.00
N LYS A 62 -8.36 -14.71 -1.26
CA LYS A 62 -7.43 -14.70 -2.40
C LYS A 62 -6.75 -13.35 -2.59
N ALA A 63 -7.49 -12.26 -2.45
CA ALA A 63 -6.92 -10.90 -2.55
C ALA A 63 -5.96 -10.60 -1.40
N MET A 64 -6.24 -11.07 -0.19
CA MET A 64 -5.33 -10.97 0.95
C MET A 64 -4.06 -11.79 0.72
N GLU A 65 -4.17 -13.00 0.17
CA GLU A 65 -3.03 -13.84 -0.21
C GLU A 65 -2.18 -13.16 -1.30
N ALA A 66 -2.81 -12.59 -2.32
CA ALA A 66 -2.11 -11.84 -3.37
C ALA A 66 -1.36 -10.64 -2.79
N THR A 67 -1.97 -9.93 -1.84
CA THR A 67 -1.30 -8.83 -1.12
C THR A 67 -0.08 -9.34 -0.35
N PHE A 68 -0.22 -10.45 0.36
CA PHE A 68 0.89 -11.06 1.10
C PHE A 68 2.02 -11.49 0.16
N LYS A 69 1.72 -12.15 -0.96
CA LYS A 69 2.71 -12.55 -1.98
C LYS A 69 3.44 -11.34 -2.56
N LEU A 70 2.73 -10.25 -2.84
CA LEU A 70 3.32 -8.99 -3.28
C LEU A 70 4.31 -8.44 -2.24
N GLN A 71 3.86 -8.30 -0.99
CA GLN A 71 4.65 -7.71 0.09
C GLN A 71 5.85 -8.58 0.50
N SER A 72 5.69 -9.89 0.48
CA SER A 72 6.79 -10.85 0.74
C SER A 72 7.80 -11.01 -0.40
N GLY A 73 7.59 -10.32 -1.54
CA GLY A 73 8.59 -10.24 -2.60
C GLY A 73 8.51 -11.35 -3.66
N VAL A 74 7.37 -12.04 -3.81
CA VAL A 74 7.19 -13.02 -4.89
C VAL A 74 7.40 -12.34 -6.24
N ARG A 75 8.35 -12.84 -7.03
CA ARG A 75 8.87 -12.20 -8.24
C ARG A 75 7.79 -11.79 -9.24
N GLY A 76 6.88 -12.69 -9.56
CA GLY A 76 5.80 -12.43 -10.52
C GLY A 76 4.86 -11.33 -10.04
N TYR A 77 4.46 -11.39 -8.77
CA TYR A 77 3.58 -10.38 -8.16
C TYR A 77 4.24 -9.00 -8.11
N ARG A 78 5.54 -8.94 -7.80
CA ARG A 78 6.33 -7.69 -7.84
C ARG A 78 6.48 -7.13 -9.26
N ALA A 79 6.71 -7.99 -10.24
CA ALA A 79 6.82 -7.58 -11.63
C ALA A 79 5.48 -7.03 -12.16
N LEU A 80 4.37 -7.74 -11.87
CA LEU A 80 3.04 -7.30 -12.25
C LEU A 80 2.66 -5.97 -11.56
N TRP A 81 2.95 -5.85 -10.27
CA TRP A 81 2.74 -4.62 -9.50
C TRP A 81 3.50 -3.42 -10.10
N LYS A 82 4.75 -3.60 -10.54
CA LYS A 82 5.49 -2.52 -11.22
C LYS A 82 4.76 -2.02 -12.47
N HIS A 83 4.16 -2.90 -13.26
CA HIS A 83 3.34 -2.50 -14.39
C HIS A 83 2.10 -1.72 -13.97
N ILE A 84 1.40 -2.17 -12.92
CA ILE A 84 0.24 -1.46 -12.37
C ILE A 84 0.63 -0.05 -11.96
N ILE A 85 1.72 0.11 -11.21
CA ILE A 85 2.21 1.42 -10.77
C ILE A 85 2.60 2.29 -11.96
N ASN A 86 3.38 1.76 -12.91
CA ASN A 86 3.83 2.52 -14.07
C ASN A 86 2.66 3.03 -14.93
N VAL A 87 1.70 2.17 -15.23
CA VAL A 87 0.51 2.54 -16.01
C VAL A 87 -0.30 3.61 -15.25
N SER A 88 -0.54 3.41 -13.96
CA SER A 88 -1.31 4.33 -13.12
C SER A 88 -0.63 5.70 -12.96
N VAL A 89 0.66 5.73 -12.63
CA VAL A 89 1.41 6.97 -12.45
C VAL A 89 1.51 7.75 -13.76
N ASN A 90 1.70 7.06 -14.89
CA ASN A 90 1.73 7.73 -16.20
C ASN A 90 0.40 8.41 -16.54
N ASP A 91 -0.72 7.80 -16.17
CA ASP A 91 -2.04 8.40 -16.37
C ASP A 91 -2.29 9.56 -15.39
N LEU A 92 -1.95 9.38 -14.12
CA LEU A 92 -2.00 10.45 -13.12
C LEU A 92 -1.20 11.68 -13.57
N LYS A 93 0.03 11.49 -14.07
CA LYS A 93 0.87 12.58 -14.59
C LYS A 93 0.19 13.36 -15.73
N LYS A 94 -0.51 12.67 -16.64
CA LYS A 94 -1.29 13.33 -17.70
C LYS A 94 -2.41 14.20 -17.12
N ASN A 95 -3.09 13.70 -16.10
CA ASN A 95 -4.20 14.42 -15.47
C ASN A 95 -3.71 15.63 -14.67
N TYR A 96 -2.64 15.48 -13.89
CA TYR A 96 -2.01 16.60 -13.18
C TYR A 96 -1.46 17.67 -14.15
N SER A 97 -0.84 17.25 -15.25
CA SER A 97 -0.38 18.19 -16.28
C SER A 97 -1.50 19.04 -16.85
N LYS A 98 -2.71 18.47 -17.07
CA LYS A 98 -3.88 19.24 -17.51
C LYS A 98 -4.33 20.29 -16.47
N LEU A 99 -4.07 20.05 -15.21
CA LEU A 99 -4.36 20.96 -14.11
C LEU A 99 -3.22 21.95 -13.84
N ASN A 100 -2.14 21.88 -14.61
CA ASN A 100 -0.91 22.63 -14.40
C ASN A 100 -0.31 22.40 -12.99
N VAL A 101 -0.35 21.13 -12.54
CA VAL A 101 0.21 20.68 -11.27
C VAL A 101 1.41 19.79 -11.56
N GLU A 102 2.52 20.08 -10.92
CA GLU A 102 3.77 19.32 -10.99
C GLU A 102 4.22 18.94 -9.57
N PHE A 103 4.90 17.80 -9.46
CA PHE A 103 5.49 17.33 -8.22
C PHE A 103 6.97 17.04 -8.43
N ASP A 104 7.79 17.47 -7.48
CA ASP A 104 9.23 17.19 -7.49
C ASP A 104 9.51 15.71 -7.23
N LEU A 105 8.64 15.04 -6.47
CA LEU A 105 8.78 13.64 -6.08
C LEU A 105 7.47 12.88 -6.31
N TRP A 106 7.62 11.66 -6.83
CA TRP A 106 6.54 10.70 -7.02
C TRP A 106 6.80 9.49 -6.13
N LYS A 107 6.33 9.58 -4.90
CA LYS A 107 6.46 8.51 -3.90
C LYS A 107 5.09 8.00 -3.49
N GLY A 108 5.03 6.69 -3.23
CA GLY A 108 3.85 6.01 -2.73
C GLY A 108 4.09 5.33 -1.38
N GLU A 109 3.07 4.69 -0.85
CA GLU A 109 3.13 3.92 0.41
C GLU A 109 4.19 2.81 0.35
N SER A 110 4.42 2.24 -0.83
CA SER A 110 5.42 1.19 -1.05
C SER A 110 6.86 1.64 -0.81
N ASP A 111 7.15 2.94 -1.04
CA ASP A 111 8.51 3.48 -0.89
C ASP A 111 8.99 3.54 0.56
N VAL A 112 8.05 3.54 1.52
CA VAL A 112 8.38 3.62 2.95
C VAL A 112 8.22 2.30 3.70
N HIS A 113 7.92 1.22 2.98
CA HIS A 113 7.72 -0.10 3.59
C HIS A 113 8.93 -0.55 4.43
N ASP A 114 10.12 -0.37 3.93
CA ASP A 114 11.37 -0.78 4.59
C ASP A 114 11.71 0.08 5.82
N ILE A 115 11.07 1.24 5.98
CA ILE A 115 11.26 2.15 7.12
C ILE A 115 10.36 1.75 8.31
N ILE A 116 9.25 1.07 8.05
CA ILE A 116 8.25 0.72 9.08
C ILE A 116 8.87 -0.04 10.27
N PRO A 117 9.72 -1.06 10.10
CA PRO A 117 10.30 -1.77 11.23
C PRO A 117 11.12 -0.84 12.16
N GLU A 118 11.90 0.06 11.59
CA GLU A 118 12.69 1.05 12.34
C GLU A 118 11.79 2.02 13.10
N MET A 119 10.75 2.52 12.43
CA MET A 119 9.76 3.41 13.04
C MET A 119 9.04 2.74 14.21
N VAL A 120 8.61 1.49 14.02
CA VAL A 120 7.93 0.71 15.07
C VAL A 120 8.84 0.49 16.28
N ALA A 121 10.11 0.15 16.04
CA ALA A 121 11.12 0.00 17.10
C ALA A 121 11.30 1.33 17.85
N TYR A 122 11.47 2.42 17.14
CA TYR A 122 11.61 3.76 17.72
C TYR A 122 10.42 4.12 18.61
N MET A 123 9.19 3.88 18.15
CA MET A 123 7.99 4.19 18.93
C MET A 123 7.87 3.35 20.21
N LYS A 124 8.23 2.07 20.16
CA LYS A 124 8.25 1.19 21.33
C LYS A 124 9.33 1.58 22.33
N ASP A 125 10.54 1.80 21.86
CA ASP A 125 11.71 2.07 22.70
C ASP A 125 11.57 3.41 23.44
N ASN A 126 10.87 4.37 22.85
CA ASN A 126 10.60 5.67 23.48
C ASN A 126 9.27 5.70 24.25
N GLY A 127 8.55 4.59 24.32
CA GLY A 127 7.31 4.49 25.10
C GLY A 127 6.12 5.22 24.48
N TYR A 128 6.18 5.58 23.19
CA TYR A 128 5.07 6.21 22.48
C TYR A 128 3.98 5.19 22.10
N ALA A 129 4.38 3.97 21.76
CA ALA A 129 3.46 2.92 21.37
C ALA A 129 3.44 1.75 22.34
N HIS A 130 2.24 1.20 22.58
CA HIS A 130 2.02 0.03 23.43
C HIS A 130 1.05 -0.95 22.78
N LEU A 131 0.99 -2.16 23.33
CA LEU A 131 0.05 -3.18 22.88
C LEU A 131 -1.32 -2.99 23.53
N SER A 132 -2.36 -2.97 22.70
CA SER A 132 -3.77 -2.96 23.12
C SER A 132 -4.55 -3.98 22.29
N GLU A 133 -5.15 -4.97 22.92
CA GLU A 133 -5.89 -6.07 22.27
C GLU A 133 -5.11 -6.78 21.14
N GLY A 134 -3.79 -6.88 21.32
CA GLY A 134 -2.88 -7.46 20.32
C GLY A 134 -2.40 -6.51 19.22
N ALA A 135 -3.04 -5.36 19.04
CA ALA A 135 -2.61 -4.32 18.11
C ALA A 135 -1.56 -3.40 18.76
N LEU A 136 -0.69 -2.81 17.97
CA LEU A 136 0.21 -1.75 18.42
C LEU A 136 -0.46 -0.41 18.22
N VAL A 137 -0.60 0.38 19.28
CA VAL A 137 -1.32 1.66 19.27
C VAL A 137 -0.55 2.78 19.95
N VAL A 138 -0.90 4.02 19.61
CA VAL A 138 -0.45 5.24 20.29
C VAL A 138 -1.68 5.99 20.81
N ASP A 139 -1.67 6.34 22.09
CA ASP A 139 -2.71 7.19 22.67
C ASP A 139 -2.51 8.62 22.17
N VAL A 140 -3.52 9.15 21.49
CA VAL A 140 -3.51 10.49 20.90
C VAL A 140 -4.48 11.46 21.59
N LYS A 141 -5.19 10.98 22.61
CA LYS A 141 -6.13 11.78 23.39
C LYS A 141 -5.38 12.76 24.28
N GLU A 142 -5.76 14.03 24.22
CA GLU A 142 -5.26 15.09 25.09
C GLU A 142 -6.25 15.40 26.23
N ASP A 143 -5.76 15.99 27.32
CA ASP A 143 -6.61 16.37 28.48
C ASP A 143 -7.67 17.42 28.12
N THR A 144 -7.47 18.14 27.03
CA THR A 144 -8.40 19.16 26.49
C THR A 144 -9.52 18.57 25.64
N ASP A 145 -9.42 17.30 25.28
CA ASP A 145 -10.41 16.64 24.40
C ASP A 145 -11.72 16.39 25.13
N THR A 146 -12.80 16.94 24.57
CA THR A 146 -14.16 16.78 25.09
C THR A 146 -14.86 15.53 24.58
N LYS A 147 -14.28 14.87 23.58
CA LYS A 147 -14.81 13.62 22.98
C LYS A 147 -13.85 12.48 23.27
N GLU A 148 -14.38 11.26 23.21
CA GLU A 148 -13.55 10.06 23.24
C GLU A 148 -12.83 9.92 21.90
N ILE A 149 -11.50 9.96 21.94
CA ILE A 149 -10.63 9.78 20.76
C ILE A 149 -10.00 8.40 20.86
N PRO A 150 -10.27 7.51 19.89
CA PRO A 150 -9.65 6.19 19.90
C PRO A 150 -8.13 6.30 19.68
N PRO A 151 -7.34 5.37 20.24
CA PRO A 151 -5.90 5.33 19.97
C PRO A 151 -5.59 5.21 18.47
N CYS A 152 -4.50 5.82 18.05
CA CYS A 152 -4.00 5.68 16.68
C CYS A 152 -3.38 4.28 16.51
N MET A 153 -3.94 3.47 15.62
CA MET A 153 -3.43 2.13 15.35
C MET A 153 -2.20 2.19 14.45
N ILE A 154 -1.08 1.66 14.92
CA ILE A 154 0.19 1.59 14.18
C ILE A 154 0.36 0.26 13.46
N LEU A 155 0.01 -0.86 14.12
CA LEU A 155 -0.04 -2.18 13.50
C LEU A 155 -1.28 -2.91 13.99
N LYS A 156 -1.89 -3.68 13.10
CA LYS A 156 -2.97 -4.61 13.46
C LYS A 156 -2.45 -5.73 14.34
N SER A 157 -3.37 -6.48 14.96
CA SER A 157 -3.04 -7.64 15.79
C SER A 157 -2.31 -8.76 15.04
N ASP A 158 -2.45 -8.86 13.74
CA ASP A 158 -1.72 -9.77 12.85
C ASP A 158 -0.37 -9.18 12.36
N GLY A 159 0.01 -7.99 12.83
CA GLY A 159 1.23 -7.28 12.45
C GLY A 159 1.14 -6.51 11.14
N ALA A 160 -0.01 -6.50 10.47
CA ALA A 160 -0.18 -5.78 9.21
C ALA A 160 -0.20 -4.26 9.41
N SER A 161 0.40 -3.56 8.44
CA SER A 161 0.39 -2.10 8.37
C SER A 161 -0.96 -1.56 7.90
N LEU A 162 -1.23 -0.32 8.29
CA LEU A 162 -2.39 0.48 7.87
C LEU A 162 -1.89 1.76 7.18
N TYR A 163 -2.82 2.59 6.67
CA TYR A 163 -2.46 3.89 6.11
C TYR A 163 -1.75 4.80 7.16
N ASN A 164 -2.20 4.78 8.41
CA ASN A 164 -1.51 5.52 9.49
C ASN A 164 -0.04 5.09 9.65
N THR A 165 0.25 3.79 9.45
CA THR A 165 1.62 3.26 9.53
C THR A 165 2.49 3.84 8.43
N THR A 166 2.02 3.83 7.20
CA THR A 166 2.75 4.34 6.04
C THR A 166 2.86 5.86 6.07
N ASP A 167 1.84 6.57 6.55
CA ASP A 167 1.88 8.04 6.71
C ASP A 167 2.96 8.46 7.70
N LEU A 168 3.02 7.83 8.87
CA LEU A 168 4.06 8.10 9.86
C LEU A 168 5.46 7.72 9.36
N ALA A 169 5.58 6.61 8.67
CA ALA A 169 6.84 6.21 8.04
C ALA A 169 7.28 7.22 6.97
N THR A 170 6.34 7.77 6.20
CA THR A 170 6.60 8.83 5.22
C THR A 170 7.12 10.11 5.90
N ILE A 171 6.51 10.51 7.02
CA ILE A 171 6.98 11.66 7.80
C ILE A 171 8.40 11.42 8.31
N MET A 172 8.67 10.23 8.87
CA MET A 172 9.99 9.86 9.35
C MET A 172 11.04 9.88 8.23
N GLU A 173 10.71 9.36 7.04
CA GLU A 173 11.57 9.41 5.86
C GLU A 173 11.89 10.85 5.46
N ARG A 174 10.86 11.69 5.35
CA ARG A 174 11.02 13.10 4.94
C ARG A 174 11.87 13.88 5.94
N MET A 175 11.67 13.65 7.24
CA MET A 175 12.51 14.26 8.28
C MET A 175 13.98 13.84 8.13
N LYS A 176 14.26 12.59 7.84
CA LYS A 176 15.63 12.08 7.65
C LYS A 176 16.30 12.62 6.37
N LEU A 177 15.55 12.66 5.26
CA LEU A 177 16.12 12.98 3.95
C LEU A 177 16.23 14.50 3.71
N TYR A 178 15.25 15.27 4.17
CA TYR A 178 15.10 16.66 3.77
C TYR A 178 15.27 17.63 4.92
N HIS A 179 15.24 17.17 6.19
CA HIS A 179 15.32 18.01 7.39
C HIS A 179 14.41 19.25 7.31
N PRO A 180 13.13 19.12 6.99
CA PRO A 180 12.24 20.25 6.81
C PRO A 180 12.01 20.98 8.13
N ASP A 181 11.91 22.30 8.09
CA ASP A 181 11.49 23.12 9.25
C ASP A 181 9.98 22.96 9.52
N GLU A 182 9.21 22.70 8.46
CA GLU A 182 7.77 22.47 8.52
C GLU A 182 7.35 21.38 7.51
N LEU A 183 6.40 20.53 7.89
CA LEU A 183 5.83 19.50 7.03
C LEU A 183 4.32 19.65 7.00
N ILE A 184 3.77 19.99 5.83
CA ILE A 184 2.33 20.05 5.59
C ILE A 184 1.90 18.73 4.99
N TYR A 185 1.00 18.04 5.66
CA TYR A 185 0.43 16.76 5.24
C TYR A 185 -1.06 16.94 4.94
N ALA A 186 -1.48 16.76 3.67
CA ALA A 186 -2.85 17.01 3.21
C ALA A 186 -3.55 15.72 2.78
#